data_66c804fc5e061bfba0c90cd0c4d731a6
#
_entry.id   66c804fc5e061bfba0c90cd0c4d731a6
#
_cell.length_a   1.000
_cell.length_b   1.000
_cell.length_c   1.000
_cell.angle_alpha   90.00
_cell.angle_beta   90.00
_cell.angle_gamma   90.00
#
_symmetry.space_group_name_H-M   'P 1'
#
loop_
_entity.id
_entity.type
_entity.pdbx_description
1 polymer ?
#
loop_
_entity_poly.entity_id
_entity_poly.type
_entity_poly.pdbx_seq_one_letter_code
_entity_poly.pdbx_strand_id
1 'polypeptide(L)'
;MIDFGQIFQGSYASVLMAKAGADVIKIEPPHGEPLRQRAPPGRATTLPFAMLNANKRGITLNLKLPRGREMLFEMVRRADVLLENFGPGAMDALGVGWSVLHEINPRLIYATGTGYGISGPDRDNLAMDLTVQAASGIMSVTGFPDRPPVRAGITVADFMGGDMASLTGGPSITLPFLLPSSTSRADVVMNSLPASVTR
;
A
#
# COMPACT_ATOMS: atom_id res chain seq x y z
N MET A 1 -5.93 10.24 7.94
CA MET A 1 -5.09 9.24 7.25
C MET A 1 -4.42 9.87 6.04
N ILE A 2 -3.14 9.59 5.81
CA ILE A 2 -2.38 9.96 4.61
C ILE A 2 -2.31 8.76 3.68
N ASP A 3 -2.64 8.96 2.40
CA ASP A 3 -2.71 7.89 1.40
C ASP A 3 -1.75 8.18 0.24
N PHE A 4 -0.71 7.38 0.12
CA PHE A 4 0.19 7.31 -1.03
C PHE A 4 -0.12 6.11 -1.94
N GLY A 5 -1.22 5.40 -1.67
CA GLY A 5 -1.60 4.22 -2.45
C GLY A 5 -1.66 4.49 -3.94
N GLN A 6 -1.09 3.59 -4.72
CA GLN A 6 -1.09 3.67 -6.18
C GLN A 6 -1.78 2.46 -6.79
N ILE A 7 -2.30 2.64 -7.98
CA ILE A 7 -2.94 1.60 -8.79
C ILE A 7 -4.08 0.94 -8.00
N PHE A 8 -3.98 -0.34 -7.62
CA PHE A 8 -5.09 -1.07 -6.99
C PHE A 8 -4.89 -1.27 -5.50
N GLN A 9 -3.87 -1.99 -5.05
CA GLN A 9 -3.73 -2.48 -3.67
C GLN A 9 -3.88 -1.37 -2.60
N GLY A 10 -2.98 -0.40 -2.55
CA GLY A 10 -3.03 0.68 -1.55
C GLY A 10 -4.25 1.59 -1.73
N SER A 11 -4.62 1.89 -2.99
CA SER A 11 -5.80 2.70 -3.27
C SER A 11 -7.10 2.03 -2.85
N TYR A 12 -7.19 0.70 -2.94
CA TYR A 12 -8.34 -0.07 -2.48
C TYR A 12 -8.45 -0.10 -0.96
N ALA A 13 -7.34 -0.35 -0.25
CA ALA A 13 -7.30 -0.27 1.20
C ALA A 13 -7.82 1.09 1.72
N SER A 14 -7.30 2.17 1.16
CA SER A 14 -7.64 3.52 1.61
C SER A 14 -9.06 3.95 1.21
N VAL A 15 -9.64 3.46 0.09
CA VAL A 15 -11.04 3.74 -0.22
C VAL A 15 -12.00 2.99 0.71
N LEU A 16 -11.66 1.79 1.15
CA LEU A 16 -12.46 1.07 2.16
C LEU A 16 -12.49 1.87 3.47
N MET A 17 -11.35 2.35 3.93
CA MET A 17 -11.25 3.20 5.12
C MET A 17 -12.02 4.53 4.93
N ALA A 18 -11.93 5.17 3.77
CA ALA A 18 -12.69 6.38 3.47
C ALA A 18 -14.20 6.15 3.49
N LYS A 19 -14.66 5.01 2.97
CA LYS A 19 -16.08 4.61 3.03
C LYS A 19 -16.54 4.24 4.42
N ALA A 20 -15.64 3.76 5.28
CA ALA A 20 -15.89 3.51 6.69
C ALA A 20 -15.88 4.78 7.57
N GLY A 21 -15.63 5.95 6.98
CA GLY A 21 -15.69 7.24 7.67
C GLY A 21 -14.34 7.87 8.02
N ALA A 22 -13.21 7.29 7.60
CA ALA A 22 -11.92 7.91 7.78
C ALA A 22 -11.77 9.16 6.90
N ASP A 23 -11.17 10.23 7.44
CA ASP A 23 -10.72 11.38 6.66
C ASP A 23 -9.41 11.03 5.95
N VAL A 24 -9.49 10.76 4.66
CA VAL A 24 -8.36 10.29 3.84
C VAL A 24 -7.90 11.40 2.91
N ILE A 25 -6.62 11.73 2.99
CA ILE A 25 -5.94 12.67 2.10
C ILE A 25 -5.00 11.89 1.19
N LYS A 26 -5.38 11.77 -0.08
CA LYS A 26 -4.52 11.18 -1.11
C LYS A 26 -3.46 12.17 -1.54
N ILE A 27 -2.21 11.74 -1.50
CA ILE A 27 -1.07 12.53 -1.99
C ILE A 27 -0.61 11.97 -3.33
N GLU A 28 -0.59 12.83 -4.33
CA GLU A 28 -0.11 12.50 -5.67
C GLU A 28 1.15 13.31 -6.02
N PRO A 29 2.05 12.78 -6.85
CA PRO A 29 3.12 13.58 -7.43
C PRO A 29 2.55 14.62 -8.43
N PRO A 30 3.31 15.65 -8.84
CA PRO A 30 2.82 16.71 -9.73
C PRO A 30 2.22 16.23 -11.05
N HIS A 31 2.62 15.07 -11.53
CA HIS A 31 2.12 14.46 -12.76
C HIS A 31 0.95 13.49 -12.53
N GLY A 32 0.45 13.36 -11.31
CA GLY A 32 -0.59 12.39 -10.94
C GLY A 32 -0.07 10.96 -10.77
N GLU A 33 -0.89 10.09 -10.21
CA GLU A 33 -0.57 8.68 -10.05
C GLU A 33 -0.86 7.89 -11.35
N PRO A 34 -0.31 6.66 -11.51
CA PRO A 34 -0.34 5.92 -12.78
C PRO A 34 -1.73 5.66 -13.36
N LEU A 35 -2.77 5.42 -12.54
CA LEU A 35 -4.12 5.19 -13.08
C LEU A 35 -4.73 6.47 -13.67
N ARG A 36 -4.39 7.63 -13.13
CA ARG A 36 -4.84 8.90 -13.70
C ARG A 36 -4.24 9.13 -15.09
N GLN A 37 -2.96 8.76 -15.26
CA GLN A 37 -2.25 8.92 -16.52
C GLN A 37 -2.74 7.98 -17.65
N ARG A 38 -3.43 6.91 -17.30
CA ARG A 38 -4.01 5.96 -18.26
C ARG A 38 -5.37 6.42 -18.82
N ALA A 39 -5.78 7.66 -18.54
CA ALA A 39 -7.04 8.20 -19.04
C ALA A 39 -7.02 8.27 -20.58
N PRO A 40 -8.10 7.89 -21.25
CA PRO A 40 -8.24 8.09 -22.69
C PRO A 40 -8.20 9.57 -23.06
N PRO A 41 -7.83 9.91 -24.29
CA PRO A 41 -7.87 11.29 -24.77
C PRO A 41 -9.23 11.96 -24.49
N GLY A 42 -9.20 13.19 -23.99
CA GLY A 42 -10.40 13.96 -23.65
C GLY A 42 -11.06 13.60 -22.31
N ARG A 43 -10.50 12.66 -21.55
CA ARG A 43 -10.95 12.33 -20.20
C ARG A 43 -9.94 12.77 -19.13
N ALA A 44 -10.45 13.38 -18.08
CA ALA A 44 -9.58 13.86 -16.97
C ALA A 44 -9.05 12.71 -16.09
N THR A 45 -9.71 11.54 -16.11
CA THR A 45 -9.32 10.38 -15.30
C THR A 45 -9.90 9.07 -15.86
N THR A 46 -9.44 7.96 -15.31
CA THR A 46 -9.97 6.62 -15.61
C THR A 46 -11.10 6.25 -14.64
N LEU A 47 -11.97 5.34 -15.05
CA LEU A 47 -12.99 4.77 -14.17
C LEU A 47 -12.38 4.05 -12.95
N PRO A 48 -11.32 3.21 -13.09
CA PRO A 48 -10.64 2.62 -11.94
C PRO A 48 -10.10 3.67 -10.96
N PHE A 49 -9.51 4.77 -11.44
CA PHE A 49 -9.07 5.85 -10.56
C PHE A 49 -10.24 6.45 -9.77
N ALA A 50 -11.34 6.78 -10.45
CA ALA A 50 -12.52 7.37 -9.81
C ALA A 50 -13.12 6.42 -8.76
N MET A 51 -13.20 5.12 -9.07
CA MET A 51 -13.71 4.10 -8.16
C MET A 51 -12.84 3.97 -6.89
N LEU A 52 -11.52 3.87 -7.06
CA LEU A 52 -10.58 3.60 -5.97
C LEU A 52 -10.23 4.83 -5.14
N ASN A 53 -10.58 6.03 -5.61
CA ASN A 53 -10.29 7.28 -4.91
C ASN A 53 -11.55 8.07 -4.53
N ALA A 54 -12.71 7.44 -4.66
CA ALA A 54 -13.96 8.02 -4.18
C ALA A 54 -13.89 8.33 -2.68
N ASN A 55 -14.52 9.45 -2.27
CA ASN A 55 -14.58 9.90 -0.88
C ASN A 55 -13.23 10.27 -0.24
N LYS A 56 -12.17 10.44 -1.04
CA LYS A 56 -10.87 10.95 -0.57
C LYS A 56 -10.71 12.42 -0.95
N ARG A 57 -10.03 13.18 -0.11
CA ARG A 57 -9.49 14.50 -0.48
C ARG A 57 -8.16 14.30 -1.21
N GLY A 58 -7.85 15.11 -2.21
CA GLY A 58 -6.61 14.99 -2.98
C GLY A 58 -5.74 16.23 -2.86
N ILE A 59 -4.44 16.03 -2.73
CA ILE A 59 -3.42 17.07 -2.84
C ILE A 59 -2.25 16.58 -3.70
N THR A 60 -1.52 17.54 -4.24
CA THR A 60 -0.30 17.27 -5.01
C THR A 60 0.91 17.76 -4.24
N LEU A 61 1.90 16.88 -4.00
CA LEU A 61 3.17 17.23 -3.37
C LEU A 61 4.34 16.71 -4.18
N ASN A 62 5.35 17.55 -4.36
CA ASN A 62 6.64 17.11 -4.90
C ASN A 62 7.60 16.78 -3.75
N LEU A 63 7.68 15.51 -3.35
CA LEU A 63 8.55 15.06 -2.27
C LEU A 63 10.05 15.09 -2.59
N LYS A 64 10.42 15.31 -3.86
CA LYS A 64 11.82 15.55 -4.25
C LYS A 64 12.30 16.93 -3.78
N LEU A 65 11.39 17.85 -3.53
CA LEU A 65 11.70 19.19 -3.03
C LEU A 65 11.63 19.24 -1.49
N PRO A 66 12.55 19.95 -0.82
CA PRO A 66 12.51 20.12 0.65
C PRO A 66 11.15 20.61 1.13
N ARG A 67 10.59 21.62 0.46
CA ARG A 67 9.29 22.20 0.84
C ARG A 67 8.15 21.18 0.79
N GLY A 68 8.15 20.26 -0.18
CA GLY A 68 7.16 19.18 -0.26
C GLY A 68 7.25 18.22 0.92
N ARG A 69 8.47 17.88 1.35
CA ARG A 69 8.68 17.04 2.53
C ARG A 69 8.27 17.74 3.82
N GLU A 70 8.62 19.02 3.98
CA GLU A 70 8.18 19.81 5.14
C GLU A 70 6.65 19.81 5.28
N MET A 71 5.92 20.04 4.18
CA MET A 71 4.45 19.98 4.18
C MET A 71 3.94 18.58 4.57
N LEU A 72 4.56 17.52 4.08
CA LEU A 72 4.23 16.17 4.50
C LEU A 72 4.46 15.97 6.00
N PHE A 73 5.59 16.43 6.54
CA PHE A 73 5.92 16.30 7.96
C PHE A 73 4.90 17.00 8.86
N GLU A 74 4.40 18.18 8.45
CA GLU A 74 3.31 18.86 9.18
C GLU A 74 2.01 18.03 9.18
N MET A 75 1.70 17.36 8.07
CA MET A 75 0.54 16.47 8.01
C MET A 75 0.74 15.23 8.87
N VAL A 76 1.94 14.63 8.85
CA VAL A 76 2.27 13.43 9.62
C VAL A 76 2.13 13.64 11.12
N ARG A 77 2.47 14.82 11.66
CA ARG A 77 2.28 15.17 13.08
C ARG A 77 0.83 15.00 13.56
N ARG A 78 -0.13 15.10 12.65
CA ARG A 78 -1.58 15.05 12.93
C ARG A 78 -2.26 13.81 12.38
N ALA A 79 -1.53 12.95 11.70
CA ALA A 79 -2.07 11.75 11.07
C ALA A 79 -2.04 10.57 12.03
N ASP A 80 -3.04 9.71 11.97
CA ASP A 80 -3.06 8.43 12.67
C ASP A 80 -2.43 7.33 11.82
N VAL A 81 -2.66 7.38 10.50
CA VAL A 81 -2.24 6.34 9.55
C VAL A 81 -1.57 6.98 8.33
N LEU A 82 -0.49 6.40 7.86
CA LEU A 82 0.08 6.60 6.54
C LEU A 82 0.12 5.26 5.82
N LEU A 83 -0.38 5.21 4.60
CA LEU A 83 -0.38 4.01 3.77
C LEU A 83 0.33 4.28 2.45
N GLU A 84 1.19 3.36 2.05
CA GLU A 84 1.89 3.39 0.76
C GLU A 84 2.05 1.96 0.19
N ASN A 85 2.24 1.85 -1.12
CA ASN A 85 2.57 0.59 -1.80
C ASN A 85 3.59 0.82 -2.92
N PHE A 86 4.61 1.60 -2.62
CA PHE A 86 5.72 1.85 -3.53
C PHE A 86 6.67 0.63 -3.59
N GLY A 87 7.55 0.63 -4.56
CA GLY A 87 8.63 -0.36 -4.61
C GLY A 87 9.55 -0.24 -3.38
N PRO A 88 10.19 -1.36 -2.97
CA PRO A 88 11.08 -1.37 -1.81
C PRO A 88 12.09 -0.24 -1.82
N GLY A 89 12.27 0.44 -0.67
CA GLY A 89 13.21 1.54 -0.50
C GLY A 89 12.80 2.88 -1.13
N ALA A 90 11.71 2.96 -1.85
CA ALA A 90 11.33 4.21 -2.54
C ALA A 90 11.00 5.35 -1.56
N MET A 91 10.33 5.08 -0.46
CA MET A 91 10.02 6.08 0.57
C MET A 91 11.29 6.55 1.29
N ASP A 92 12.23 5.66 1.54
CA ASP A 92 13.53 6.00 2.14
C ASP A 92 14.36 6.87 1.18
N ALA A 93 14.38 6.53 -0.10
CA ALA A 93 15.06 7.33 -1.13
C ALA A 93 14.47 8.75 -1.27
N LEU A 94 13.20 8.95 -0.96
CA LEU A 94 12.54 10.26 -0.90
C LEU A 94 12.81 11.00 0.41
N GLY A 95 13.45 10.36 1.42
CA GLY A 95 13.68 10.92 2.74
C GLY A 95 12.41 10.99 3.61
N VAL A 96 11.43 10.13 3.33
CA VAL A 96 10.15 10.07 4.03
C VAL A 96 9.78 8.62 4.42
N GLY A 97 10.79 7.77 4.64
CA GLY A 97 10.60 6.40 5.10
C GLY A 97 10.18 6.31 6.57
N TRP A 98 9.89 5.08 7.00
CA TRP A 98 9.39 4.80 8.35
C TRP A 98 10.21 5.44 9.47
N SER A 99 11.53 5.29 9.46
CA SER A 99 12.40 5.83 10.53
C SER A 99 12.23 7.33 10.72
N VAL A 100 12.20 8.10 9.63
CA VAL A 100 12.01 9.56 9.65
C VAL A 100 10.62 9.92 10.16
N LEU A 101 9.59 9.26 9.64
CA LEU A 101 8.21 9.60 9.99
C LEU A 101 7.84 9.18 11.41
N HIS A 102 8.40 8.09 11.91
CA HIS A 102 8.21 7.64 13.29
C HIS A 102 8.84 8.60 14.31
N GLU A 103 9.99 9.20 14.01
CA GLU A 103 10.58 10.24 14.86
C GLU A 103 9.68 11.48 14.96
N ILE A 104 8.97 11.82 13.86
CA ILE A 104 8.05 12.97 13.81
C ILE A 104 6.75 12.68 14.57
N ASN A 105 6.22 11.47 14.43
CA ASN A 105 5.00 11.02 15.08
C ASN A 105 5.13 9.55 15.54
N PRO A 106 5.54 9.30 16.80
CA PRO A 106 5.68 7.93 17.31
C PRO A 106 4.37 7.13 17.38
N ARG A 107 3.21 7.77 17.25
CA ARG A 107 1.90 7.11 17.22
C ARG A 107 1.44 6.78 15.81
N LEU A 108 2.18 7.17 14.79
CA LEU A 108 1.80 6.93 13.40
C LEU A 108 1.79 5.43 13.10
N ILE A 109 0.66 4.94 12.61
CA ILE A 109 0.58 3.63 11.98
C ILE A 109 1.08 3.77 10.55
N TYR A 110 2.22 3.15 10.25
CA TYR A 110 2.79 3.14 8.90
C TYR A 110 2.49 1.80 8.24
N ALA A 111 1.62 1.82 7.24
CA ALA A 111 1.24 0.64 6.47
C ALA A 111 1.95 0.64 5.13
N THR A 112 2.71 -0.41 4.85
CA THR A 112 3.37 -0.61 3.55
C THR A 112 2.84 -1.87 2.86
N GLY A 113 2.43 -1.72 1.60
CA GLY A 113 1.99 -2.82 0.76
C GLY A 113 3.11 -3.28 -0.17
N THR A 114 3.67 -4.46 0.06
CA THR A 114 4.69 -5.07 -0.80
C THR A 114 4.23 -6.41 -1.34
N GLY A 115 4.82 -6.89 -2.42
CA GLY A 115 4.48 -8.20 -2.98
C GLY A 115 5.05 -9.37 -2.19
N TYR A 116 6.22 -9.20 -1.56
CA TYR A 116 6.98 -10.29 -0.94
C TYR A 116 7.30 -10.04 0.54
N GLY A 117 6.75 -8.99 1.15
CA GLY A 117 7.06 -8.61 2.52
C GLY A 117 8.31 -7.71 2.62
N ILE A 118 8.62 -7.27 3.84
CA ILE A 118 9.80 -6.43 4.15
C ILE A 118 10.98 -7.25 4.67
N SER A 119 10.82 -8.56 4.82
CA SER A 119 11.84 -9.50 5.27
C SER A 119 11.91 -10.70 4.33
N GLY A 120 12.96 -11.52 4.47
CA GLY A 120 13.16 -12.69 3.63
C GLY A 120 13.96 -12.40 2.36
N PRO A 121 14.27 -13.48 1.57
CA PRO A 121 15.17 -13.37 0.43
C PRO A 121 14.60 -12.54 -0.73
N ASP A 122 13.28 -12.48 -0.86
CA ASP A 122 12.60 -11.84 -1.99
C ASP A 122 12.11 -10.40 -1.68
N ARG A 123 12.43 -9.87 -0.49
CA ARG A 123 11.93 -8.57 -0.01
C ARG A 123 12.19 -7.39 -0.95
N ASP A 124 13.28 -7.46 -1.71
CA ASP A 124 13.70 -6.38 -2.62
C ASP A 124 13.15 -6.56 -4.04
N ASN A 125 12.40 -7.64 -4.30
CA ASN A 125 11.79 -7.89 -5.59
C ASN A 125 10.59 -6.97 -5.83
N LEU A 126 10.52 -6.42 -7.04
CA LEU A 126 9.34 -5.70 -7.49
C LEU A 126 8.19 -6.68 -7.77
N ALA A 127 6.99 -6.30 -7.40
CA ALA A 127 5.81 -7.11 -7.59
C ALA A 127 4.71 -6.36 -8.35
N MET A 128 3.94 -7.13 -9.06
CA MET A 128 2.66 -6.75 -9.65
C MET A 128 1.67 -7.88 -9.40
N ASP A 129 0.38 -7.61 -9.46
CA ASP A 129 -0.66 -8.63 -9.28
C ASP A 129 -0.36 -9.94 -10.03
N LEU A 130 0.04 -9.85 -11.29
CA LEU A 130 0.33 -11.03 -12.11
C LEU A 130 1.52 -11.85 -11.57
N THR A 131 2.60 -11.21 -11.15
CA THR A 131 3.77 -11.89 -10.60
C THR A 131 3.46 -12.54 -9.26
N VAL A 132 2.64 -11.90 -8.44
CA VAL A 132 2.18 -12.44 -7.16
C VAL A 132 1.22 -13.62 -7.38
N GLN A 133 0.29 -13.56 -8.34
CA GLN A 133 -0.56 -14.69 -8.70
C GLN A 133 0.27 -15.91 -9.14
N ALA A 134 1.33 -15.69 -9.91
CA ALA A 134 2.22 -16.77 -10.34
C ALA A 134 3.00 -17.36 -9.16
N ALA A 135 3.64 -16.52 -8.35
CA ALA A 135 4.49 -16.95 -7.25
C ALA A 135 3.70 -17.61 -6.08
N SER A 136 2.45 -17.16 -5.84
CA SER A 136 1.58 -17.72 -4.81
C SER A 136 0.93 -19.06 -5.18
N GLY A 137 1.04 -19.48 -6.45
CA GLY A 137 0.39 -20.71 -6.92
C GLY A 137 -1.07 -20.53 -7.33
N ILE A 138 -1.67 -19.36 -7.21
CA ILE A 138 -3.06 -19.08 -7.66
C ILE A 138 -3.26 -19.51 -9.12
N MET A 139 -2.27 -19.21 -9.98
CA MET A 139 -2.35 -19.56 -11.39
C MET A 139 -2.32 -21.09 -11.62
N SER A 140 -1.68 -21.86 -10.75
CA SER A 140 -1.58 -23.32 -10.90
C SER A 140 -2.89 -24.04 -10.59
N VAL A 141 -3.78 -23.40 -9.84
CA VAL A 141 -5.11 -23.93 -9.48
C VAL A 141 -6.24 -23.24 -10.22
N THR A 142 -5.90 -22.38 -11.20
CA THR A 142 -6.87 -21.65 -12.02
C THR A 142 -6.86 -22.19 -13.44
N GLY A 143 -8.04 -22.45 -13.99
CA GLY A 143 -8.20 -23.01 -15.35
C GLY A 143 -8.45 -24.51 -15.35
N PHE A 144 -7.90 -25.20 -16.34
CA PHE A 144 -8.11 -26.65 -16.54
C PHE A 144 -6.83 -27.42 -16.25
N PRO A 145 -6.91 -28.65 -15.65
CA PRO A 145 -5.73 -29.42 -15.24
C PRO A 145 -4.79 -29.81 -16.39
N ASP A 146 -5.30 -29.91 -17.60
CA ASP A 146 -4.60 -30.34 -18.82
C ASP A 146 -4.07 -29.15 -19.66
N ARG A 147 -4.19 -27.94 -19.17
CA ARG A 147 -3.78 -26.72 -19.88
C ARG A 147 -2.73 -25.92 -19.09
N PRO A 148 -1.98 -25.02 -19.78
CA PRO A 148 -1.08 -24.13 -19.08
C PRO A 148 -1.81 -23.29 -18.01
N PRO A 149 -1.13 -22.97 -16.88
CA PRO A 149 -1.69 -22.10 -15.85
C PRO A 149 -2.15 -20.76 -16.43
N VAL A 150 -3.28 -20.25 -15.94
CA VAL A 150 -3.84 -18.99 -16.37
C VAL A 150 -4.04 -18.05 -15.17
N ARG A 151 -3.94 -16.76 -15.42
CA ARG A 151 -4.24 -15.77 -14.37
C ARG A 151 -5.72 -15.74 -14.05
N ALA A 152 -6.08 -15.38 -12.82
CA ALA A 152 -7.45 -14.99 -12.49
C ALA A 152 -7.87 -13.75 -13.32
N GLY A 153 -9.14 -13.67 -13.68
CA GLY A 153 -9.65 -12.59 -14.54
C GLY A 153 -9.62 -11.20 -13.93
N ILE A 154 -9.51 -11.12 -12.60
CA ILE A 154 -9.38 -9.87 -11.83
C ILE A 154 -7.99 -9.75 -11.24
N THR A 155 -7.63 -8.56 -10.75
CA THR A 155 -6.39 -8.31 -9.98
C THR A 155 -6.59 -8.78 -8.53
N VAL A 156 -6.73 -10.12 -8.38
CA VAL A 156 -7.12 -10.73 -7.10
C VAL A 156 -6.10 -10.47 -6.00
N ALA A 157 -4.82 -10.50 -6.36
CA ALA A 157 -3.73 -10.27 -5.42
C ALA A 157 -3.76 -8.83 -4.87
N ASP A 158 -3.96 -7.84 -5.72
CA ASP A 158 -4.06 -6.44 -5.31
C ASP A 158 -5.27 -6.21 -4.38
N PHE A 159 -6.44 -6.74 -4.73
CA PHE A 159 -7.64 -6.53 -3.92
C PHE A 159 -7.56 -7.23 -2.57
N MET A 160 -7.14 -8.49 -2.52
CA MET A 160 -6.98 -9.20 -1.24
C MET A 160 -5.92 -8.54 -0.35
N GLY A 161 -4.79 -8.10 -0.92
CA GLY A 161 -3.78 -7.35 -0.18
C GLY A 161 -4.32 -6.02 0.36
N GLY A 162 -5.19 -5.34 -0.38
CA GLY A 162 -5.88 -4.14 0.07
C GLY A 162 -6.88 -4.39 1.20
N ASP A 163 -7.67 -5.46 1.13
CA ASP A 163 -8.59 -5.87 2.21
C ASP A 163 -7.82 -6.10 3.52
N MET A 164 -6.75 -6.88 3.47
CA MET A 164 -5.92 -7.17 4.64
C MET A 164 -5.34 -5.89 5.25
N ALA A 165 -4.85 -4.96 4.42
CA ALA A 165 -4.33 -3.68 4.89
C ALA A 165 -5.38 -2.84 5.62
N SER A 166 -6.65 -2.93 5.24
CA SER A 166 -7.74 -2.18 5.87
C SER A 166 -8.18 -2.75 7.21
N LEU A 167 -7.96 -4.05 7.44
CA LEU A 167 -8.46 -4.78 8.62
C LEU A 167 -7.47 -4.86 9.78
N THR A 168 -6.19 -4.66 9.53
CA THR A 168 -5.14 -4.85 10.53
C THR A 168 -4.66 -3.50 11.06
N GLY A 169 -5.11 -3.12 12.25
CA GLY A 169 -4.65 -1.93 12.99
C GLY A 169 -3.50 -2.27 13.94
N GLY A 170 -2.25 -1.97 13.59
CA GLY A 170 -1.07 -2.12 14.44
C GLY A 170 -0.01 -1.09 14.12
N PRO A 171 1.02 -0.89 14.96
CA PRO A 171 1.99 0.20 14.80
C PRO A 171 2.87 0.09 13.54
N SER A 172 2.92 -1.08 12.92
CA SER A 172 3.56 -1.30 11.62
C SER A 172 2.96 -2.55 11.01
N ILE A 173 2.36 -2.44 9.82
CA ILE A 173 1.76 -3.57 9.12
C ILE A 173 2.43 -3.74 7.79
N THR A 174 3.10 -4.86 7.65
CA THR A 174 3.55 -5.37 6.37
C THR A 174 2.67 -6.53 5.98
N LEU A 175 2.09 -6.46 4.81
CA LEU A 175 1.27 -7.54 4.27
C LEU A 175 2.04 -8.25 3.17
N PRO A 176 2.71 -9.37 3.48
CA PRO A 176 3.19 -10.26 2.43
C PRO A 176 1.99 -10.95 1.79
N PHE A 177 1.91 -10.89 0.49
CA PHE A 177 0.85 -11.54 -0.29
C PHE A 177 1.11 -13.04 -0.52
N LEU A 178 2.28 -13.53 -0.16
CA LEU A 178 2.66 -14.93 -0.33
C LEU A 178 2.39 -15.72 0.95
N LEU A 179 1.63 -16.80 0.82
CA LEU A 179 1.68 -17.89 1.77
C LEU A 179 3.09 -18.49 1.69
N PRO A 180 3.77 -18.75 2.82
CA PRO A 180 5.12 -19.25 2.80
C PRO A 180 5.15 -20.62 2.12
N SER A 181 5.96 -20.76 1.09
CA SER A 181 6.45 -22.08 0.71
C SER A 181 7.19 -22.65 1.94
N SER A 182 6.74 -23.75 2.44
CA SER A 182 7.10 -24.67 3.52
C SER A 182 8.34 -24.48 4.42
N THR A 183 9.00 -23.33 4.52
CA THR A 183 10.21 -23.14 5.36
C THR A 183 10.48 -21.76 5.92
N SER A 184 9.51 -20.84 6.03
CA SER A 184 9.74 -19.66 6.85
C SER A 184 8.47 -19.25 7.58
N ARG A 185 8.56 -19.19 8.92
CA ARG A 185 7.57 -18.55 9.75
C ARG A 185 7.36 -17.12 9.25
N ALA A 186 6.11 -16.76 9.01
CA ALA A 186 5.73 -15.37 8.85
C ALA A 186 6.02 -14.66 10.17
N ASP A 187 7.15 -14.00 10.26
CA ASP A 187 7.43 -13.09 11.35
C ASP A 187 6.59 -11.84 11.12
N VAL A 188 5.38 -11.87 11.69
CA VAL A 188 4.65 -10.65 11.99
C VAL A 188 5.47 -9.96 13.07
N VAL A 189 6.30 -9.02 12.68
CA VAL A 189 7.01 -8.16 13.65
C VAL A 189 5.97 -7.25 14.28
N MET A 190 5.30 -7.77 15.30
CA MET A 190 4.58 -6.94 16.27
C MET A 190 5.64 -6.36 17.21
N ASN A 191 6.09 -5.15 16.92
CA ASN A 191 6.80 -4.39 17.94
C ASN A 191 5.80 -4.12 19.07
N SER A 192 5.96 -4.86 20.17
CA SER A 192 5.16 -4.75 21.37
C SER A 192 5.14 -3.30 21.87
N LEU A 193 3.95 -2.73 21.95
CA LEU A 193 3.70 -1.60 22.83
C LEU A 193 4.07 -2.01 24.25
N PRO A 194 4.68 -1.13 25.07
CA PRO A 194 4.86 -1.41 26.46
C PRO A 194 3.49 -1.63 27.10
N ALA A 195 3.38 -2.68 27.92
CA ALA A 195 2.18 -3.08 28.63
C ALA A 195 1.81 -2.05 29.74
N SER A 196 1.27 -0.89 29.35
CA SER A 196 0.75 0.11 30.29
C SER A 196 -0.35 0.99 29.70
N VAL A 197 -1.34 0.36 29.03
CA VAL A 197 -2.66 0.99 28.82
C VAL A 197 -3.72 -0.07 29.06
N THR A 198 -3.89 -0.45 30.33
CA THR A 198 -5.14 -1.01 30.86
C THR A 198 -5.60 -0.04 31.94
N ARG A 199 -6.48 0.87 31.57
CA ARG A 199 -7.60 1.39 32.42
C ARG A 199 -8.57 2.14 31.53
#